data_28961b2502b3f6f5673261dd6a1ab9f8
#
_entry.id   28961b2502b3f6f5673261dd6a1ab9f8
#
_cell.length_a   1.000
_cell.length_b   1.000
_cell.length_c   1.000
_cell.angle_alpha   90.00
_cell.angle_beta   90.00
_cell.angle_gamma   90.00
#
_symmetry.space_group_name_H-M   'P 1'
#
loop_
_entity.id
_entity.type
_entity.pdbx_description
1 polymer ?
#
loop_
_entity_poly.entity_id
_entity_poly.type
_entity_poly.pdbx_seq_one_letter_code
_entity_poly.pdbx_strand_id
1 'polypeptide(L)'
;MYTQHGKAYQVKARAVVMANGSWTTRHIVLDLDAARRDAYTQFHRSPCLIANIALRNWRFLYKMGISGGYWFEGMGVYGGIRTVPAFATEIKEIGPDSPVVLTLKVLFCRPGLPMEEQQTRGRAELISTPFREYERKIREQLTDMFAATGFDAKRDIAGIILNRWGHAYASPQPGFFFGKNGKPAFRDILRNSAFGRIAFANTDLSGDPSHVTAIEEGERAAGQLLDAPLTG
;
A
#
# COMPACT_ATOMS: atom_id res chain seq x y z
N MET A 1 13.24 -5.34 -21.82
CA MET A 1 14.65 -4.97 -21.70
C MET A 1 14.98 -4.61 -20.27
N TYR A 2 16.20 -4.85 -19.82
CA TYR A 2 16.70 -4.41 -18.52
C TYR A 2 18.17 -3.97 -18.65
N THR A 3 18.65 -3.21 -17.70
CA THR A 3 20.06 -2.76 -17.67
C THR A 3 20.77 -3.40 -16.50
N GLN A 4 21.99 -3.90 -16.76
CA GLN A 4 22.87 -4.44 -15.74
C GLN A 4 24.31 -4.04 -16.05
N HIS A 5 25.02 -3.49 -15.09
CA HIS A 5 26.39 -3.00 -15.26
C HIS A 5 26.57 -2.07 -16.49
N GLY A 6 25.63 -1.15 -16.71
CA GLY A 6 25.66 -0.20 -17.84
C GLY A 6 25.32 -0.78 -19.21
N LYS A 7 24.99 -2.06 -19.32
CA LYS A 7 24.59 -2.73 -20.56
C LYS A 7 23.10 -3.01 -20.58
N ALA A 8 22.49 -2.89 -21.78
CA ALA A 8 21.09 -3.22 -21.99
C ALA A 8 20.96 -4.69 -22.45
N TYR A 9 19.99 -5.38 -21.88
CA TYR A 9 19.66 -6.77 -22.19
C TYR A 9 18.20 -6.90 -22.57
N GLN A 10 17.90 -7.90 -23.39
CA GLN A 10 16.55 -8.29 -23.75
C GLN A 10 16.31 -9.75 -23.37
N VAL A 11 15.15 -10.01 -22.75
CA VAL A 11 14.65 -11.37 -22.49
C VAL A 11 13.48 -11.62 -23.43
N LYS A 12 13.50 -12.75 -24.14
CA LYS A 12 12.37 -13.30 -24.84
C LYS A 12 11.72 -14.37 -23.96
N ALA A 13 10.43 -14.21 -23.66
CA ALA A 13 9.66 -15.16 -22.85
C ALA A 13 8.49 -15.71 -23.65
N ARG A 14 8.08 -16.96 -23.38
CA ARG A 14 6.88 -17.55 -24.00
C ARG A 14 5.60 -16.92 -23.50
N ALA A 15 5.59 -16.50 -22.24
CA ALA A 15 4.47 -15.80 -21.61
C ALA A 15 4.97 -14.84 -20.56
N VAL A 16 4.15 -13.85 -20.19
CA VAL A 16 4.47 -12.82 -19.19
C VAL A 16 3.29 -12.63 -18.24
N VAL A 17 3.58 -12.58 -16.94
CA VAL A 17 2.63 -12.11 -15.93
C VAL A 17 2.98 -10.68 -15.56
N MET A 18 2.04 -9.76 -15.80
CA MET A 18 2.17 -8.36 -15.38
C MET A 18 1.65 -8.22 -13.94
N ALA A 19 2.56 -8.33 -12.97
CA ALA A 19 2.28 -8.27 -11.54
C ALA A 19 2.63 -6.92 -10.89
N ASN A 20 2.93 -5.92 -11.69
CA ASN A 20 3.20 -4.55 -11.24
C ASN A 20 1.90 -3.78 -10.96
N GLY A 21 2.01 -2.63 -10.29
CA GLY A 21 0.85 -1.77 -10.03
C GLY A 21 0.11 -1.39 -11.30
N SER A 22 -1.21 -1.48 -11.28
CA SER A 22 -2.08 -1.28 -12.46
C SER A 22 -1.86 0.05 -13.17
N TRP A 23 -1.50 1.10 -12.44
CA TRP A 23 -1.24 2.42 -13.00
C TRP A 23 -0.04 2.46 -13.98
N THR A 24 0.89 1.51 -13.90
CA THR A 24 2.07 1.43 -14.78
C THR A 24 1.88 0.49 -15.96
N THR A 25 1.02 -0.52 -15.85
CA THR A 25 0.86 -1.58 -16.87
C THR A 25 0.53 -1.02 -18.24
N ARG A 26 -0.37 -0.05 -18.33
CA ARG A 26 -0.76 0.61 -19.58
C ARG A 26 0.38 1.35 -20.29
N HIS A 27 1.45 1.67 -19.57
CA HIS A 27 2.64 2.33 -20.12
C HIS A 27 3.74 1.33 -20.52
N ILE A 28 3.62 0.09 -20.08
CA ILE A 28 4.58 -0.98 -20.38
C ILE A 28 4.06 -1.84 -21.53
N VAL A 29 2.77 -2.19 -21.52
CA VAL A 29 2.12 -2.97 -22.58
C VAL A 29 1.47 -1.99 -23.56
N LEU A 30 2.19 -1.60 -24.60
CA LEU A 30 1.81 -0.51 -25.49
C LEU A 30 0.71 -0.89 -26.50
N ASP A 31 0.57 -2.18 -26.80
CA ASP A 31 -0.35 -2.76 -27.79
C ASP A 31 -1.66 -3.26 -27.19
N LEU A 32 -1.98 -2.88 -25.95
CA LEU A 32 -3.27 -3.20 -25.34
C LEU A 32 -4.44 -2.74 -26.23
N ASP A 33 -5.47 -3.57 -26.32
CA ASP A 33 -6.74 -3.18 -26.93
C ASP A 33 -7.41 -2.03 -26.15
N ALA A 34 -8.37 -1.38 -26.82
CA ALA A 34 -9.04 -0.21 -26.26
C ALA A 34 -9.74 -0.52 -24.93
N ALA A 35 -10.40 -1.70 -24.81
CA ALA A 35 -11.14 -2.07 -23.62
C ALA A 35 -10.22 -2.22 -22.40
N ARG A 36 -9.08 -2.90 -22.55
CA ARG A 36 -8.09 -3.05 -21.48
C ARG A 36 -7.40 -1.74 -21.14
N ARG A 37 -7.09 -0.94 -22.13
CA ARG A 37 -6.50 0.40 -21.94
C ARG A 37 -7.42 1.30 -21.14
N ASP A 38 -8.71 1.34 -21.49
CA ASP A 38 -9.73 2.11 -20.76
C ASP A 38 -9.93 1.57 -19.34
N ALA A 39 -9.96 0.24 -19.17
CA ALA A 39 -10.04 -0.37 -17.84
C ALA A 39 -8.92 0.09 -16.92
N TYR A 40 -7.68 0.18 -17.42
CA TYR A 40 -6.55 0.66 -16.62
C TYR A 40 -6.66 2.14 -16.22
N THR A 41 -7.43 2.98 -16.90
CA THR A 41 -7.66 4.37 -16.48
C THR A 41 -8.53 4.49 -15.23
N GLN A 42 -9.30 3.43 -14.92
CA GLN A 42 -10.24 3.42 -13.79
C GLN A 42 -9.62 2.99 -12.46
N PHE A 43 -8.35 2.59 -12.47
CA PHE A 43 -7.66 2.22 -11.23
C PHE A 43 -7.08 3.45 -10.52
N HIS A 44 -7.66 3.76 -9.38
CA HIS A 44 -7.21 4.84 -8.50
C HIS A 44 -6.39 4.28 -7.34
N ARG A 45 -5.30 4.94 -6.98
CA ARG A 45 -4.42 4.56 -5.88
C ARG A 45 -4.10 5.77 -5.01
N SER A 46 -4.38 5.64 -3.72
CA SER A 46 -4.18 6.73 -2.76
C SER A 46 -2.76 6.75 -2.20
N PRO A 47 -2.20 7.93 -1.93
CA PRO A 47 -0.93 8.04 -1.21
C PRO A 47 -1.11 7.68 0.26
N CYS A 48 -0.05 7.14 0.86
CA CYS A 48 -0.01 6.78 2.27
C CYS A 48 1.39 7.03 2.84
N LEU A 49 1.46 7.54 4.06
CA LEU A 49 2.69 7.56 4.85
C LEU A 49 2.59 6.49 5.94
N ILE A 50 3.60 5.65 6.01
CA ILE A 50 3.80 4.74 7.14
C ILE A 50 4.98 5.28 7.94
N ALA A 51 4.68 5.78 9.14
CA ALA A 51 5.70 6.22 10.07
C ALA A 51 5.96 5.12 11.11
N ASN A 52 7.17 4.61 11.13
CA ASN A 52 7.63 3.65 12.13
C ASN A 52 8.42 4.41 13.19
N ILE A 53 7.91 4.41 14.41
CA ILE A 53 8.44 5.14 15.55
C ILE A 53 9.06 4.13 16.49
N ALA A 54 10.38 4.14 16.60
CA ALA A 54 11.09 3.34 17.58
C ALA A 54 10.89 3.95 18.97
N LEU A 55 10.25 3.21 19.85
CA LEU A 55 10.00 3.59 21.24
C LEU A 55 10.95 2.81 22.17
N ARG A 56 11.48 3.49 23.20
CA ARG A 56 12.31 2.86 24.23
C ARG A 56 11.49 2.00 25.18
N ASN A 57 10.22 2.29 25.33
CA ASN A 57 9.24 1.56 26.12
C ASN A 57 7.83 1.91 25.60
N TRP A 58 6.82 1.17 26.04
CA TRP A 58 5.42 1.44 25.69
C TRP A 58 4.49 1.49 26.91
N ARG A 59 5.03 1.86 28.07
CA ARG A 59 4.32 1.95 29.36
C ARG A 59 3.05 2.79 29.27
N PHE A 60 3.05 3.85 28.45
CA PHE A 60 1.91 4.74 28.29
C PHE A 60 0.71 4.04 27.65
N LEU A 61 0.92 3.18 26.64
CA LEU A 61 -0.14 2.36 26.05
C LEU A 61 -0.56 1.22 26.98
N TYR A 62 0.41 0.60 27.66
CA TYR A 62 0.15 -0.46 28.61
C TYR A 62 -0.75 0.00 29.76
N LYS A 63 -0.52 1.21 30.31
CA LYS A 63 -1.39 1.83 31.33
C LYS A 63 -2.82 2.04 30.86
N MET A 64 -3.03 2.23 29.56
CA MET A 64 -4.36 2.37 28.95
C MET A 64 -5.00 1.03 28.62
N GLY A 65 -4.28 -0.08 28.75
CA GLY A 65 -4.74 -1.41 28.37
C GLY A 65 -4.89 -1.60 26.85
N ILE A 66 -4.13 -0.84 26.03
CA ILE A 66 -4.21 -0.88 24.56
C ILE A 66 -2.83 -1.11 23.94
N SER A 67 -2.79 -1.69 22.76
CA SER A 67 -1.59 -1.81 21.92
C SER A 67 -1.67 -0.98 20.64
N GLY A 68 -2.81 -0.33 20.39
CA GLY A 68 -3.07 0.53 19.25
C GLY A 68 -4.51 1.00 19.21
N GLY A 69 -4.83 1.83 18.24
CA GLY A 69 -6.17 2.38 18.09
C GLY A 69 -6.34 3.21 16.83
N TYR A 70 -7.57 3.65 16.62
CA TYR A 70 -7.95 4.58 15.57
C TYR A 70 -8.29 5.93 16.17
N TRP A 71 -8.04 7.01 15.42
CA TRP A 71 -8.46 8.37 15.77
C TRP A 71 -8.79 9.17 14.52
N PHE A 72 -9.52 10.28 14.70
CA PHE A 72 -10.09 11.04 13.58
C PHE A 72 -9.61 12.49 13.51
N GLU A 73 -8.74 12.90 14.44
CA GLU A 73 -8.19 14.25 14.50
C GLU A 73 -6.67 14.24 14.35
N GLY A 74 -6.12 15.32 13.82
CA GLY A 74 -4.68 15.49 13.65
C GLY A 74 -4.10 14.65 12.52
N MET A 75 -2.87 14.19 12.71
CA MET A 75 -2.14 13.42 11.72
C MET A 75 -2.29 11.92 11.94
N GLY A 76 -2.69 11.22 10.90
CA GLY A 76 -2.88 9.76 10.96
C GLY A 76 -4.32 9.38 11.26
N VAL A 77 -4.60 8.12 11.11
CA VAL A 77 -5.91 7.50 11.38
C VAL A 77 -5.78 6.22 12.19
N TYR A 78 -4.59 5.66 12.25
CA TYR A 78 -4.31 4.41 12.95
C TYR A 78 -2.88 4.42 13.49
N GLY A 79 -2.71 3.89 14.70
CA GLY A 79 -1.41 3.59 15.29
C GLY A 79 -1.46 2.30 16.08
N GLY A 80 -0.41 1.49 16.00
CA GLY A 80 -0.34 0.26 16.76
C GLY A 80 1.09 -0.25 16.90
N ILE A 81 1.34 -0.96 18.00
CA ILE A 81 2.60 -1.66 18.22
C ILE A 81 2.71 -2.75 17.15
N ARG A 82 3.81 -2.74 16.43
CA ARG A 82 4.07 -3.76 15.44
C ARG A 82 4.58 -5.02 16.11
N THR A 83 3.80 -6.07 16.02
CA THR A 83 4.27 -7.43 16.33
C THR A 83 5.06 -7.94 15.14
N VAL A 84 6.34 -8.21 15.34
CA VAL A 84 7.16 -8.87 14.32
C VAL A 84 6.95 -10.38 14.51
N PRO A 85 6.52 -11.12 13.47
CA PRO A 85 6.50 -12.57 13.53
C PRO A 85 7.92 -13.04 13.84
N ALA A 86 8.09 -13.73 14.96
CA ALA A 86 9.38 -14.30 15.30
C ALA A 86 9.63 -15.52 14.42
N PHE A 87 10.59 -15.43 13.52
CA PHE A 87 11.16 -16.60 12.84
C PHE A 87 12.17 -17.34 13.72
N ALA A 88 12.42 -16.84 14.94
CA ALA A 88 13.30 -17.43 15.92
C ALA A 88 12.53 -18.37 16.86
N THR A 89 13.20 -19.40 17.34
CA THR A 89 12.65 -20.43 18.23
C THR A 89 12.25 -19.90 19.62
N GLU A 90 12.64 -18.67 20.00
CA GLU A 90 12.29 -18.04 21.25
C GLU A 90 11.50 -16.75 21.00
N ILE A 91 10.23 -16.76 21.35
CA ILE A 91 9.40 -15.54 21.44
C ILE A 91 9.69 -14.93 22.80
N LYS A 92 10.46 -13.84 22.84
CA LYS A 92 10.62 -13.05 24.07
C LYS A 92 9.30 -12.37 24.39
N GLU A 93 8.85 -12.52 25.61
CA GLU A 93 7.71 -11.79 26.14
C GLU A 93 7.99 -10.27 26.10
N ILE A 94 7.09 -9.50 25.47
CA ILE A 94 7.25 -8.05 25.33
C ILE A 94 6.55 -7.37 26.51
N GLY A 95 7.30 -7.05 27.55
CA GLY A 95 6.82 -6.28 28.69
C GLY A 95 6.74 -4.77 28.39
N PRO A 96 6.08 -3.98 29.25
CA PRO A 96 5.89 -2.53 29.04
C PRO A 96 7.19 -1.74 28.93
N ASP A 97 8.29 -2.26 29.46
CA ASP A 97 9.63 -1.67 29.43
C ASP A 97 10.45 -2.08 28.20
N SER A 98 9.94 -2.99 27.40
CA SER A 98 10.62 -3.44 26.20
C SER A 98 10.58 -2.37 25.10
N PRO A 99 11.66 -2.19 24.33
CA PRO A 99 11.63 -1.39 23.11
C PRO A 99 10.67 -2.00 22.10
N VAL A 100 9.87 -1.14 21.44
CA VAL A 100 8.91 -1.55 20.41
C VAL A 100 8.89 -0.58 19.25
N VAL A 101 8.27 -0.97 18.15
CA VAL A 101 7.97 -0.07 17.04
C VAL A 101 6.47 0.22 17.05
N LEU A 102 6.13 1.49 17.21
CA LEU A 102 4.78 1.99 16.99
C LEU A 102 4.68 2.41 15.52
N THR A 103 3.78 1.79 14.78
CA THR A 103 3.54 2.15 13.37
C THR A 103 2.30 3.03 13.26
N LEU A 104 2.47 4.24 12.72
CA LEU A 104 1.37 5.13 12.37
C LEU A 104 1.07 5.03 10.88
N LYS A 105 -0.22 4.95 10.55
CA LYS A 105 -0.73 5.03 9.18
C LYS A 105 -1.37 6.39 8.97
N VAL A 106 -0.82 7.17 8.04
CA VAL A 106 -1.31 8.50 7.67
C VAL A 106 -1.90 8.44 6.27
N LEU A 107 -3.17 8.78 6.15
CA LEU A 107 -3.89 8.84 4.89
C LEU A 107 -4.09 10.31 4.48
N PHE A 108 -3.98 10.58 3.19
CA PHE A 108 -4.14 11.92 2.63
C PHE A 108 -5.53 12.04 1.99
N CYS A 109 -6.56 12.11 2.85
CA CYS A 109 -7.95 12.26 2.41
C CYS A 109 -8.35 13.73 2.39
N ARG A 110 -9.12 14.13 1.37
CA ARG A 110 -9.71 15.47 1.22
C ARG A 110 -11.18 15.32 0.82
N PRO A 111 -12.06 15.02 1.80
CA PRO A 111 -13.47 14.79 1.54
C PRO A 111 -14.09 15.96 0.74
N GLY A 112 -14.98 15.63 -0.20
CA GLY A 112 -15.64 16.62 -1.06
C GLY A 112 -14.93 16.88 -2.39
N LEU A 113 -13.66 16.48 -2.56
CA LEU A 113 -12.97 16.57 -3.84
C LEU A 113 -13.13 15.27 -4.65
N PRO A 114 -13.08 15.36 -6.00
CA PRO A 114 -12.96 14.17 -6.84
C PRO A 114 -11.76 13.30 -6.47
N MET A 115 -11.87 11.99 -6.60
CA MET A 115 -10.84 11.05 -6.18
C MET A 115 -9.46 11.33 -6.80
N GLU A 116 -9.41 11.62 -8.08
CA GLU A 116 -8.15 11.93 -8.79
C GLU A 116 -7.47 13.19 -8.22
N GLU A 117 -8.27 14.21 -7.88
CA GLU A 117 -7.76 15.44 -7.29
C GLU A 117 -7.27 15.19 -5.85
N GLN A 118 -8.01 14.42 -5.05
CA GLN A 118 -7.56 14.00 -3.72
C GLN A 118 -6.20 13.32 -3.77
N GLN A 119 -6.04 12.37 -4.69
CA GLN A 119 -4.81 11.60 -4.84
C GLN A 119 -3.64 12.47 -5.32
N THR A 120 -3.88 13.37 -6.25
CA THR A 120 -2.84 14.27 -6.78
C THR A 120 -2.36 15.24 -5.70
N ARG A 121 -3.28 15.88 -5.00
CA ARG A 121 -2.95 16.79 -3.90
C ARG A 121 -2.29 16.05 -2.74
N GLY A 122 -2.79 14.85 -2.39
CA GLY A 122 -2.22 14.02 -1.34
C GLY A 122 -0.79 13.56 -1.66
N ARG A 123 -0.51 13.17 -2.91
CA ARG A 123 0.86 12.86 -3.35
C ARG A 123 1.79 14.05 -3.30
N ALA A 124 1.31 15.21 -3.75
CA ALA A 124 2.10 16.44 -3.66
C ALA A 124 2.46 16.76 -2.21
N GLU A 125 1.51 16.70 -1.29
CA GLU A 125 1.73 16.90 0.15
C GLU A 125 2.69 15.86 0.73
N LEU A 126 2.47 14.57 0.43
CA LEU A 126 3.32 13.47 0.91
C LEU A 126 4.80 13.69 0.53
N ILE A 127 5.06 14.13 -0.70
CA ILE A 127 6.42 14.24 -1.24
C ILE A 127 7.07 15.57 -0.82
N SER A 128 6.32 16.67 -0.87
CA SER A 128 6.86 18.02 -0.61
C SER A 128 7.10 18.29 0.88
N THR A 129 6.37 17.60 1.79
CA THR A 129 6.54 17.82 3.22
C THR A 129 7.89 17.27 3.70
N PRO A 130 8.80 18.08 4.27
CA PRO A 130 10.10 17.61 4.69
C PRO A 130 10.02 16.69 5.93
N PHE A 131 11.06 15.86 6.13
CA PHE A 131 11.14 14.95 7.28
C PHE A 131 10.91 15.65 8.62
N ARG A 132 11.57 16.80 8.83
CA ARG A 132 11.47 17.57 10.09
C ARG A 132 10.04 17.97 10.42
N GLU A 133 9.24 18.27 9.42
CA GLU A 133 7.84 18.67 9.62
C GLU A 133 6.97 17.47 10.01
N TYR A 134 7.19 16.31 9.37
CA TYR A 134 6.54 15.06 9.81
C TYR A 134 6.96 14.65 11.21
N GLU A 135 8.25 14.73 11.52
CA GLU A 135 8.76 14.43 12.86
C GLU A 135 8.12 15.31 13.92
N ARG A 136 8.05 16.62 13.68
CA ARG A 136 7.40 17.57 14.58
C ARG A 136 5.93 17.21 14.83
N LYS A 137 5.17 17.01 13.76
CA LYS A 137 3.74 16.64 13.84
C LYS A 137 3.53 15.31 14.58
N ILE A 138 4.38 14.32 14.34
CA ILE A 138 4.31 13.03 15.04
C ILE A 138 4.55 13.22 16.54
N ARG A 139 5.57 13.97 16.91
CA ARG A 139 5.90 14.20 18.32
C ARG A 139 4.79 14.99 19.03
N GLU A 140 4.25 16.00 18.39
CA GLU A 140 3.10 16.77 18.90
C GLU A 140 1.88 15.87 19.07
N GLN A 141 1.46 15.17 18.02
CA GLN A 141 0.29 14.28 18.04
C GLN A 141 0.38 13.24 19.17
N LEU A 142 1.52 12.57 19.32
CA LEU A 142 1.69 11.57 20.37
C LEU A 142 1.74 12.20 21.76
N THR A 143 2.27 13.42 21.90
CA THR A 143 2.27 14.16 23.17
C THR A 143 0.85 14.53 23.56
N ASP A 144 0.07 15.08 22.62
CA ASP A 144 -1.33 15.48 22.86
C ASP A 144 -2.19 14.29 23.27
N MET A 145 -1.97 13.13 22.63
CA MET A 145 -2.72 11.91 22.93
C MET A 145 -2.33 11.23 24.24
N PHE A 146 -1.05 11.27 24.61
CA PHE A 146 -0.51 10.35 25.63
C PHE A 146 0.26 11.01 26.77
N ALA A 147 0.44 12.32 26.82
CA ALA A 147 1.15 12.99 27.91
C ALA A 147 0.53 12.68 29.30
N ALA A 148 -0.81 12.64 29.38
CA ALA A 148 -1.54 12.31 30.60
C ALA A 148 -1.22 10.91 31.16
N THR A 149 -0.75 9.99 30.32
CA THR A 149 -0.35 8.63 30.72
C THR A 149 1.16 8.50 31.00
N GLY A 150 1.88 9.64 30.92
CA GLY A 150 3.29 9.75 31.23
C GLY A 150 4.23 9.61 30.04
N PHE A 151 3.71 9.72 28.81
CA PHE A 151 4.52 9.77 27.61
C PHE A 151 5.30 11.09 27.51
N ASP A 152 6.57 11.00 27.12
CA ASP A 152 7.44 12.13 26.80
C ASP A 152 8.16 11.87 25.48
N ALA A 153 7.86 12.68 24.47
CA ALA A 153 8.38 12.48 23.12
C ALA A 153 9.92 12.60 23.02
N LYS A 154 10.58 13.34 23.92
CA LYS A 154 12.05 13.45 23.94
C LYS A 154 12.69 12.22 24.56
N ARG A 155 12.10 11.71 25.63
CA ARG A 155 12.60 10.57 26.37
C ARG A 155 12.26 9.24 25.67
N ASP A 156 11.02 9.09 25.23
CA ASP A 156 10.48 7.79 24.84
C ASP A 156 10.68 7.45 23.36
N ILE A 157 10.80 8.45 22.45
CA ILE A 157 11.08 8.23 21.04
C ILE A 157 12.59 8.12 20.81
N ALA A 158 13.04 6.94 20.35
CA ALA A 158 14.44 6.71 19.99
C ALA A 158 14.76 7.10 18.54
N GLY A 159 13.79 7.00 17.64
CA GLY A 159 13.95 7.33 16.22
C GLY A 159 12.66 7.22 15.44
N ILE A 160 12.64 7.79 14.24
CA ILE A 160 11.48 7.77 13.35
C ILE A 160 11.96 7.44 11.94
N ILE A 161 11.28 6.51 11.27
CA ILE A 161 11.47 6.17 9.87
C ILE A 161 10.17 6.44 9.13
N LEU A 162 10.25 7.17 8.02
CA LEU A 162 9.11 7.51 7.17
C LEU A 162 9.17 6.74 5.86
N ASN A 163 8.17 5.91 5.60
CA ASN A 163 7.98 5.22 4.33
C ASN A 163 6.87 5.93 3.55
N ARG A 164 7.25 6.62 2.49
CA ARG A 164 6.35 7.43 1.66
C ARG A 164 5.89 6.61 0.47
N TRP A 165 4.62 6.26 0.45
CA TRP A 165 4.00 5.47 -0.61
C TRP A 165 3.08 6.34 -1.45
N GLY A 166 3.55 6.81 -2.61
CA GLY A 166 2.76 7.67 -3.49
C GLY A 166 1.56 6.97 -4.13
N HIS A 167 1.65 5.64 -4.27
CA HIS A 167 0.61 4.79 -4.88
C HIS A 167 0.44 3.51 -4.04
N ALA A 168 0.06 3.67 -2.75
CA ALA A 168 0.04 2.57 -1.79
C ALA A 168 -1.09 1.58 -2.06
N TYR A 169 -2.32 1.99 -1.86
CA TYR A 169 -3.46 1.09 -1.97
C TYR A 169 -4.37 1.46 -3.13
N ALA A 170 -4.93 0.44 -3.76
CA ALA A 170 -6.07 0.63 -4.64
C ALA A 170 -7.23 1.27 -3.86
N SER A 171 -7.92 2.20 -4.51
CA SER A 171 -9.10 2.88 -3.98
C SER A 171 -10.30 2.55 -4.88
N PRO A 172 -10.96 1.39 -4.66
CA PRO A 172 -12.07 0.95 -5.49
C PRO A 172 -13.16 2.02 -5.57
N GLN A 173 -13.57 2.35 -6.79
CA GLN A 173 -14.60 3.34 -7.07
C GLN A 173 -15.92 2.65 -7.45
N PRO A 174 -17.06 3.36 -7.44
CA PRO A 174 -18.32 2.81 -7.92
C PRO A 174 -18.18 2.19 -9.32
N GLY A 175 -18.58 0.93 -9.46
CA GLY A 175 -18.42 0.14 -10.69
C GLY A 175 -17.22 -0.82 -10.68
N PHE A 176 -16.36 -0.74 -9.67
CA PHE A 176 -15.18 -1.62 -9.57
C PHE A 176 -15.55 -3.10 -9.45
N PHE A 177 -16.50 -3.45 -8.58
CA PHE A 177 -16.86 -4.84 -8.29
C PHE A 177 -17.98 -5.39 -9.19
N PHE A 178 -18.99 -4.57 -9.48
CA PHE A 178 -20.24 -5.01 -10.09
C PHE A 178 -20.53 -4.35 -11.45
N GLY A 179 -19.61 -3.56 -11.93
CA GLY A 179 -19.85 -2.75 -13.12
C GLY A 179 -20.78 -1.55 -12.84
N LYS A 180 -21.09 -0.79 -13.85
CA LYS A 180 -21.93 0.41 -13.76
C LYS A 180 -22.65 0.68 -15.07
N ASN A 181 -23.92 1.10 -15.00
CA ASN A 181 -24.70 1.48 -16.19
C ASN A 181 -24.75 0.39 -17.27
N GLY A 182 -24.93 -0.88 -16.87
CA GLY A 182 -24.98 -2.02 -17.82
C GLY A 182 -23.63 -2.45 -18.38
N LYS A 183 -22.53 -1.79 -18.00
CA LYS A 183 -21.16 -2.20 -18.39
C LYS A 183 -20.56 -3.14 -17.36
N PRO A 184 -19.73 -4.12 -17.77
CA PRO A 184 -19.03 -5.02 -16.85
C PRO A 184 -18.07 -4.24 -15.95
N ALA A 185 -17.69 -4.85 -14.82
CA ALA A 185 -16.67 -4.29 -13.95
C ALA A 185 -15.34 -4.19 -14.70
N PHE A 186 -14.71 -3.02 -14.66
CA PHE A 186 -13.47 -2.81 -15.40
C PHE A 186 -12.32 -3.72 -14.93
N ARG A 187 -12.31 -4.15 -13.68
CA ARG A 187 -11.37 -5.16 -13.19
C ARG A 187 -11.54 -6.50 -13.90
N ASP A 188 -12.78 -6.90 -14.22
CA ASP A 188 -13.08 -8.18 -14.83
C ASP A 188 -12.59 -8.24 -16.30
N ILE A 189 -12.56 -7.10 -16.99
CA ILE A 189 -11.95 -6.97 -18.33
C ILE A 189 -10.50 -7.43 -18.32
N LEU A 190 -9.79 -7.20 -17.22
CA LEU A 190 -8.38 -7.57 -17.05
C LEU A 190 -8.19 -8.95 -16.42
N ARG A 191 -9.15 -9.40 -15.59
CA ARG A 191 -9.06 -10.66 -14.85
C ARG A 191 -9.53 -11.87 -15.63
N ASN A 192 -10.55 -11.70 -16.50
CA ASN A 192 -11.24 -12.84 -17.10
C ASN A 192 -10.47 -13.50 -18.24
N SER A 193 -9.53 -12.81 -18.86
CA SER A 193 -8.73 -13.40 -19.92
C SER A 193 -7.35 -12.75 -20.07
N ALA A 194 -6.39 -13.57 -20.47
CA ALA A 194 -5.08 -13.06 -20.87
C ALA A 194 -5.19 -12.25 -22.18
N PHE A 195 -4.26 -11.34 -22.40
CA PHE A 195 -4.06 -10.63 -23.65
C PHE A 195 -2.95 -11.34 -24.44
N GLY A 196 -3.33 -12.22 -25.34
CA GLY A 196 -2.38 -13.10 -26.01
C GLY A 196 -1.58 -13.93 -24.97
N ARG A 197 -0.29 -13.70 -24.88
CA ARG A 197 0.61 -14.36 -23.92
C ARG A 197 0.93 -13.50 -22.67
N ILE A 198 0.10 -12.50 -22.37
CA ILE A 198 0.26 -11.63 -21.22
C ILE A 198 -0.96 -11.79 -20.31
N ALA A 199 -0.76 -12.23 -19.08
CA ALA A 199 -1.78 -12.21 -18.04
C ALA A 199 -1.49 -11.08 -17.04
N PHE A 200 -2.56 -10.56 -16.45
CA PHE A 200 -2.49 -9.46 -15.50
C PHE A 200 -2.76 -9.97 -14.09
N ALA A 201 -1.90 -9.61 -13.15
CA ALA A 201 -2.03 -9.94 -11.73
C ALA A 201 -1.91 -8.65 -10.89
N ASN A 202 -1.81 -8.77 -9.62
CA ASN A 202 -1.71 -7.71 -8.64
C ASN A 202 -3.00 -7.50 -7.84
N THR A 203 -2.84 -7.17 -6.57
CA THR A 203 -3.95 -6.90 -5.63
C THR A 203 -4.87 -5.77 -6.06
N ASP A 204 -4.44 -4.88 -6.96
CA ASP A 204 -5.31 -3.85 -7.52
C ASP A 204 -6.53 -4.46 -8.22
N LEU A 205 -6.36 -5.63 -8.86
CA LEU A 205 -7.44 -6.31 -9.56
C LEU A 205 -8.46 -6.94 -8.61
N SER A 206 -8.05 -7.32 -7.41
CA SER A 206 -8.97 -7.78 -6.37
C SER A 206 -9.62 -6.63 -5.60
N GLY A 207 -8.96 -5.47 -5.55
CA GLY A 207 -9.40 -4.30 -4.76
C GLY A 207 -9.10 -4.44 -3.26
N ASP A 208 -8.39 -5.47 -2.86
CA ASP A 208 -7.94 -5.72 -1.49
C ASP A 208 -6.41 -5.87 -1.44
N PRO A 209 -5.70 -4.95 -0.78
CA PRO A 209 -4.23 -4.94 -0.74
C PRO A 209 -3.68 -5.90 0.31
N SER A 210 -3.95 -7.19 0.20
CA SER A 210 -3.45 -8.23 1.10
C SER A 210 -2.48 -9.20 0.43
N HIS A 211 -1.69 -9.92 1.24
CA HIS A 211 -0.81 -10.99 0.71
C HIS A 211 -1.62 -12.15 0.13
N VAL A 212 -2.76 -12.46 0.73
CA VAL A 212 -3.64 -13.54 0.26
C VAL A 212 -4.13 -13.23 -1.15
N THR A 213 -4.69 -12.04 -1.36
CA THR A 213 -5.18 -11.64 -2.69
C THR A 213 -4.05 -11.48 -3.71
N ALA A 214 -2.82 -11.17 -3.28
CA ALA A 214 -1.66 -11.16 -4.18
C ALA A 214 -1.33 -12.56 -4.70
N ILE A 215 -1.40 -13.57 -3.83
CA ILE A 215 -1.18 -14.98 -4.18
C ILE A 215 -2.29 -15.48 -5.11
N GLU A 216 -3.55 -15.24 -4.77
CA GLU A 216 -4.72 -15.61 -5.57
C GLU A 216 -4.67 -15.01 -6.97
N GLU A 217 -4.34 -13.74 -7.11
CA GLU A 217 -4.20 -13.07 -8.40
C GLU A 217 -3.01 -13.64 -9.20
N GLY A 218 -1.92 -14.00 -8.53
CA GLY A 218 -0.76 -14.65 -9.16
C GLY A 218 -1.10 -16.04 -9.68
N GLU A 219 -1.80 -16.86 -8.87
CA GLU A 219 -2.26 -18.20 -9.24
C GLU A 219 -3.22 -18.15 -10.42
N ARG A 220 -4.23 -17.28 -10.37
CA ARG A 220 -5.19 -17.06 -11.45
C ARG A 220 -4.49 -16.69 -12.76
N ALA A 221 -3.55 -15.75 -12.72
CA ALA A 221 -2.85 -15.28 -13.91
C ALA A 221 -1.93 -16.36 -14.50
N ALA A 222 -1.28 -17.15 -13.65
CA ALA A 222 -0.46 -18.28 -14.08
C ALA A 222 -1.33 -19.36 -14.73
N GLY A 223 -2.48 -19.71 -14.14
CA GLY A 223 -3.44 -20.66 -14.70
C GLY A 223 -3.91 -20.25 -16.10
N GLN A 224 -4.27 -18.98 -16.29
CA GLN A 224 -4.68 -18.47 -17.60
C GLN A 224 -3.63 -18.67 -18.70
N LEU A 225 -2.35 -18.59 -18.36
CA LEU A 225 -1.27 -18.76 -19.32
C LEU A 225 -0.92 -20.23 -19.56
N LEU A 226 -1.15 -21.09 -18.57
CA LEU A 226 -0.94 -22.55 -18.71
C LEU A 226 -2.05 -23.19 -19.54
N ASP A 227 -3.29 -22.71 -19.37
CA ASP A 227 -4.48 -23.22 -20.09
C ASP A 227 -4.58 -22.65 -21.52
N ALA A 228 -3.89 -21.54 -21.80
CA ALA A 228 -3.90 -20.96 -23.14
C ALA A 228 -3.04 -21.81 -24.09
N PRO A 229 -3.53 -22.16 -25.30
CA PRO A 229 -2.69 -22.85 -26.28
C PRO A 229 -1.49 -21.98 -26.61
N LEU A 230 -0.30 -22.44 -26.25
CA LEU A 230 0.97 -21.81 -26.63
C LEU A 230 1.23 -22.07 -28.11
N THR A 231 0.42 -21.47 -28.97
CA THR A 231 0.70 -21.46 -30.42
C THR A 231 1.99 -20.73 -30.65
N GLY A 232 2.97 -21.43 -31.23
CA GLY A 232 4.38 -21.11 -31.38
C GLY A 232 4.70 -19.79 -32.08
#